data_f91f8343538ebcd6c9c257ce7fcca83b
#
_entry.id   f91f8343538ebcd6c9c257ce7fcca83b
#
_cell.length_a   1.000
_cell.length_b   1.000
_cell.length_c   1.000
_cell.angle_alpha   90.00
_cell.angle_beta   90.00
_cell.angle_gamma   90.00
#
_symmetry.space_group_name_H-M   'P 1'
#
loop_
_entity.id
_entity.type
_entity.pdbx_description
1 polymer ?
#
loop_
_entity_poly.entity_id
_entity_poly.type
_entity_poly.pdbx_seq_one_letter_code
_entity_poly.pdbx_strand_id
1 'polypeptide(L)'
;MKNKIFSFLLTMLLVLNSCETFDEINTNPNQATDASIQVIFPAVTAAFVYGLNGESAQFTSILMQYLTGVLGDQQQVNNYAFVVDMSDATWNRFYTNCLLNIRNIKEKSEELGAFHYLGAAKIMEAIIIGYAVDLWNDIPYSEALDLENIPQPRFDDAAILYQRVQTLLDEGIADLNRESSTSPSTNDLIYRANNETLWRQNSRPKWIMLANAMKARYHNHLSKVDPSGSAAATLAAIDAGTFASNADHPVVLFGSEFAGPWFPFFQTTFGENNVAISQRFIDLLRDRVEVGVDDPRLVFFVTPSTGGLYLGTPNGSASRPTGSVFPGPYLNSREAPTPILNFSELKFIEAEAALRVGQAARAAEAHNTAVAASLQRITGASDENYIARYGSETAGSITLEKIMEEKHIDLFLQPEAWTDWRRTTPVGASNTVSGLPFLEVSPTNTTQGAFPRRFIYPNREVVNNSVNVPNVSNLDRIFWDR
;
A
#
# COMPACT_ATOMS: atom_id res chain seq x y z
N MET A 1 61.82 47.84 -4.38
CA MET A 1 61.42 46.46 -4.79
C MET A 1 61.11 45.55 -3.60
N LYS A 2 61.88 45.55 -2.51
CA LYS A 2 61.68 44.67 -1.35
C LYS A 2 60.29 44.85 -0.67
N ASN A 3 59.80 46.05 -0.53
CA ASN A 3 58.51 46.33 0.15
C ASN A 3 57.29 45.88 -0.69
N LYS A 4 57.39 45.87 -2.01
CA LYS A 4 56.26 45.36 -2.90
C LYS A 4 56.17 43.88 -2.88
N ILE A 5 57.30 43.14 -2.74
CA ILE A 5 57.35 41.67 -2.64
C ILE A 5 56.79 41.22 -1.28
N PHE A 6 57.11 41.94 -0.20
CA PHE A 6 56.61 41.63 1.14
C PHE A 6 55.09 41.86 1.25
N SER A 7 54.58 42.96 0.62
CA SER A 7 53.13 43.20 0.57
C SER A 7 52.40 42.14 -0.25
N PHE A 8 52.96 41.66 -1.35
CA PHE A 8 52.37 40.62 -2.18
C PHE A 8 52.37 39.24 -1.48
N LEU A 9 53.44 38.91 -0.74
CA LEU A 9 53.52 37.68 0.07
C LEU A 9 52.51 37.71 1.24
N LEU A 10 52.30 38.84 1.88
CA LEU A 10 51.37 38.99 2.99
C LEU A 10 49.93 38.89 2.48
N THR A 11 49.61 39.41 1.30
CA THR A 11 48.30 39.27 0.69
C THR A 11 48.00 37.83 0.21
N MET A 12 49.03 37.14 -0.23
CA MET A 12 48.92 35.73 -0.62
C MET A 12 48.75 34.76 0.58
N LEU A 13 49.31 35.12 1.76
CA LEU A 13 49.09 34.36 2.99
C LEU A 13 47.69 34.54 3.57
N LEU A 14 47.05 35.68 3.33
CA LEU A 14 45.65 35.95 3.76
C LEU A 14 44.61 35.22 2.93
N VAL A 15 44.92 34.89 1.68
CA VAL A 15 44.01 34.16 0.81
C VAL A 15 44.05 32.64 1.07
N LEU A 16 45.10 32.11 1.69
CA LEU A 16 45.24 30.69 2.00
C LEU A 16 44.46 30.24 3.25
N ASN A 17 44.01 31.16 4.09
CA ASN A 17 43.19 30.84 5.26
C ASN A 17 41.67 30.93 5.01
N SER A 18 41.24 31.21 3.78
CA SER A 18 39.82 31.32 3.40
C SER A 18 39.14 30.01 3.00
N CYS A 19 39.86 28.87 3.04
CA CYS A 19 39.32 27.58 2.59
C CYS A 19 38.74 26.69 3.70
N GLU A 20 38.79 27.11 4.99
CA GLU A 20 38.25 26.28 6.07
C GLU A 20 36.75 26.46 6.33
N THR A 21 36.09 27.40 5.66
CA THR A 21 34.68 27.72 5.92
C THR A 21 33.70 27.27 4.81
N PHE A 22 34.18 26.56 3.79
CA PHE A 22 33.29 26.13 2.68
C PHE A 22 32.42 24.92 3.04
N ASP A 23 32.80 24.08 4.00
CA ASP A 23 32.02 22.94 4.43
C ASP A 23 30.79 23.35 5.28
N GLU A 24 30.88 24.47 6.01
CA GLU A 24 29.72 24.98 6.78
C GLU A 24 28.69 25.72 5.91
N ILE A 25 29.07 26.23 4.74
CA ILE A 25 28.16 26.99 3.84
C ILE A 25 27.26 26.04 3.06
N ASN A 26 27.64 24.77 2.91
CA ASN A 26 26.85 23.75 2.21
C ASN A 26 25.87 22.99 3.12
N THR A 27 25.87 23.22 4.42
CA THR A 27 24.83 22.73 5.30
C THR A 27 23.60 23.63 5.15
N ASN A 28 22.57 23.12 4.50
CA ASN A 28 21.28 23.82 4.41
C ASN A 28 20.77 24.07 5.85
N PRO A 29 20.70 25.33 6.36
CA PRO A 29 20.30 25.60 7.74
C PRO A 29 18.85 25.22 8.02
N ASN A 30 18.07 24.90 6.97
CA ASN A 30 16.71 24.39 7.07
C ASN A 30 16.65 22.84 6.98
N GLN A 31 17.78 22.19 6.77
CA GLN A 31 17.85 20.73 6.85
C GLN A 31 18.24 20.38 8.30
N ALA A 32 17.23 19.97 9.08
CA ALA A 32 17.47 19.49 10.45
C ALA A 32 18.32 18.20 10.34
N THR A 33 19.65 18.37 10.39
CA THR A 33 20.63 17.28 10.31
C THR A 33 20.55 16.32 11.50
N ASP A 34 19.80 16.69 12.54
CA ASP A 34 19.62 15.93 13.77
C ASP A 34 18.21 16.04 14.37
N ALA A 35 17.17 15.76 13.58
CA ALA A 35 15.81 15.71 14.10
C ALA A 35 15.64 14.51 15.06
N SER A 36 14.92 14.74 16.18
CA SER A 36 14.61 13.67 17.13
C SER A 36 13.64 12.65 16.55
N ILE A 37 13.65 11.42 17.10
CA ILE A 37 12.73 10.35 16.68
C ILE A 37 11.25 10.76 16.81
N GLN A 38 10.92 11.61 17.78
CA GLN A 38 9.57 12.14 17.99
C GLN A 38 9.09 13.02 16.84
N VAL A 39 10.00 13.70 16.13
CA VAL A 39 9.71 14.56 14.99
C VAL A 39 9.72 13.75 13.68
N ILE A 40 10.67 12.82 13.52
CA ILE A 40 10.79 12.01 12.30
C ILE A 40 9.62 11.02 12.18
N PHE A 41 9.18 10.41 13.27
CA PHE A 41 8.19 9.33 13.27
C PHE A 41 6.85 9.71 12.61
N PRO A 42 6.18 10.83 12.95
CA PRO A 42 4.94 11.23 12.28
C PRO A 42 5.16 11.56 10.79
N ALA A 43 6.29 12.16 10.41
CA ALA A 43 6.60 12.46 9.01
C ALA A 43 6.75 11.18 8.18
N VAL A 44 7.45 10.17 8.71
CA VAL A 44 7.57 8.84 8.08
C VAL A 44 6.21 8.16 7.98
N THR A 45 5.40 8.21 9.04
CA THR A 45 4.07 7.59 9.04
C THR A 45 3.16 8.21 7.97
N ALA A 46 3.18 9.54 7.82
CA ALA A 46 2.44 10.21 6.75
C ALA A 46 2.94 9.80 5.36
N ALA A 47 4.27 9.82 5.13
CA ALA A 47 4.88 9.40 3.88
C ALA A 47 4.57 7.94 3.54
N PHE A 48 4.59 7.05 4.53
CA PHE A 48 4.25 5.63 4.43
C PHE A 48 2.81 5.42 3.91
N VAL A 49 1.83 6.07 4.53
CA VAL A 49 0.43 5.93 4.11
C VAL A 49 0.19 6.50 2.70
N TYR A 50 0.83 7.63 2.38
CA TYR A 50 0.81 8.16 1.01
C TYR A 50 1.54 7.26 0.01
N GLY A 51 2.57 6.53 0.43
CA GLY A 51 3.25 5.53 -0.39
C GLY A 51 2.35 4.35 -0.75
N LEU A 52 1.60 3.85 0.24
CA LEU A 52 0.69 2.72 0.04
C LEU A 52 -0.57 3.07 -0.76
N ASN A 53 -1.11 4.29 -0.61
CA ASN A 53 -2.41 4.69 -1.15
C ASN A 53 -2.32 5.83 -2.19
N GLY A 54 -1.12 6.11 -2.70
CA GLY A 54 -0.87 7.16 -3.69
C GLY A 54 -0.95 6.65 -5.13
N GLU A 55 0.04 7.01 -5.93
CA GLU A 55 0.09 6.77 -7.37
C GLU A 55 -0.06 5.28 -7.76
N SER A 56 0.65 4.37 -7.06
CA SER A 56 0.52 2.93 -7.32
C SER A 56 -0.89 2.41 -7.05
N ALA A 57 -1.59 2.96 -6.04
CA ALA A 57 -2.98 2.64 -5.77
C ALA A 57 -3.92 3.11 -6.90
N GLN A 58 -3.63 4.27 -7.52
CA GLN A 58 -4.40 4.77 -8.67
C GLN A 58 -4.25 3.81 -9.86
N PHE A 59 -3.04 3.40 -10.18
CA PHE A 59 -2.77 2.50 -11.30
C PHE A 59 -3.34 1.10 -11.08
N THR A 60 -3.15 0.53 -9.91
CA THR A 60 -3.74 -0.78 -9.58
C THR A 60 -5.27 -0.73 -9.57
N SER A 61 -5.88 0.39 -9.19
CA SER A 61 -7.33 0.58 -9.25
C SER A 61 -7.88 0.58 -10.68
N ILE A 62 -7.10 1.08 -11.64
CA ILE A 62 -7.44 0.99 -13.07
C ILE A 62 -7.32 -0.46 -13.55
N LEU A 63 -6.24 -1.15 -13.21
CA LEU A 63 -6.05 -2.56 -13.56
C LEU A 63 -7.16 -3.44 -12.98
N MET A 64 -7.65 -3.12 -11.79
CA MET A 64 -8.74 -3.82 -11.11
C MET A 64 -10.14 -3.37 -11.53
N GLN A 65 -10.21 -2.45 -12.49
CA GLN A 65 -11.46 -1.93 -13.05
C GLN A 65 -12.42 -1.31 -12.01
N TYR A 66 -11.85 -0.72 -10.94
CA TYR A 66 -12.57 0.24 -10.10
C TYR A 66 -12.67 1.59 -10.81
N LEU A 67 -11.60 1.96 -11.50
CA LEU A 67 -11.48 3.15 -12.32
C LEU A 67 -11.24 2.77 -13.78
N THR A 68 -11.61 3.68 -14.68
CA THR A 68 -11.20 3.68 -16.09
C THR A 68 -10.28 4.86 -16.31
N GLY A 69 -9.07 4.62 -16.80
CA GLY A 69 -8.14 5.66 -17.22
C GLY A 69 -8.53 6.18 -18.61
N VAL A 70 -8.83 7.47 -18.72
CA VAL A 70 -9.35 8.07 -19.98
C VAL A 70 -8.38 9.05 -20.64
N LEU A 71 -7.35 9.51 -19.93
CA LEU A 71 -6.34 10.44 -20.43
C LEU A 71 -5.01 10.27 -19.70
N GLY A 72 -3.90 10.65 -20.35
CA GLY A 72 -2.55 10.67 -19.77
C GLY A 72 -2.04 9.28 -19.36
N ASP A 73 -1.27 9.21 -18.28
CA ASP A 73 -0.70 7.98 -17.75
C ASP A 73 -1.77 6.97 -17.33
N GLN A 74 -2.88 7.46 -16.83
CA GLN A 74 -4.02 6.62 -16.43
C GLN A 74 -4.62 5.90 -17.65
N GLN A 75 -4.70 6.55 -18.81
CA GLN A 75 -5.12 5.90 -20.06
C GLN A 75 -4.09 4.88 -20.52
N GLN A 76 -2.79 5.20 -20.40
CA GLN A 76 -1.73 4.24 -20.74
C GLN A 76 -1.82 2.99 -19.86
N VAL A 77 -2.04 3.12 -18.55
CA VAL A 77 -2.28 1.99 -17.66
C VAL A 77 -3.50 1.19 -18.08
N ASN A 78 -4.60 1.88 -18.43
CA ASN A 78 -5.82 1.23 -18.93
C ASN A 78 -5.58 0.44 -20.22
N ASN A 79 -4.62 0.87 -21.04
CA ASN A 79 -4.21 0.22 -22.28
C ASN A 79 -3.06 -0.81 -22.07
N TYR A 80 -2.62 -1.02 -20.82
CA TYR A 80 -1.50 -1.88 -20.45
C TYR A 80 -0.13 -1.44 -21.01
N ALA A 81 -0.01 -0.16 -21.39
CA ALA A 81 1.19 0.46 -21.95
C ALA A 81 1.98 1.18 -20.84
N PHE A 82 2.71 0.42 -20.03
CA PHE A 82 3.52 0.97 -18.93
C PHE A 82 4.78 1.65 -19.46
N VAL A 83 5.09 2.82 -18.92
CA VAL A 83 6.34 3.55 -19.19
C VAL A 83 7.13 3.75 -17.89
N VAL A 84 8.44 3.93 -18.02
CA VAL A 84 9.40 3.94 -16.89
C VAL A 84 9.14 5.03 -15.85
N ASP A 85 8.53 6.16 -16.24
CA ASP A 85 8.30 7.28 -15.32
C ASP A 85 7.09 7.06 -14.38
N MET A 86 6.22 6.10 -14.71
CA MET A 86 4.96 5.85 -13.98
C MET A 86 5.13 5.42 -12.54
N SER A 87 6.29 4.94 -12.13
CA SER A 87 6.53 4.48 -10.76
C SER A 87 7.55 5.31 -9.98
N ASP A 88 8.08 6.39 -10.58
CA ASP A 88 9.12 7.23 -9.96
C ASP A 88 8.66 7.85 -8.63
N ALA A 89 7.43 8.34 -8.55
CA ALA A 89 6.93 8.98 -7.34
C ALA A 89 6.76 7.98 -6.19
N THR A 90 6.21 6.78 -6.47
CA THR A 90 6.06 5.72 -5.46
C THR A 90 7.41 5.21 -4.97
N TRP A 91 8.36 4.96 -5.89
CA TRP A 91 9.71 4.53 -5.57
C TRP A 91 10.45 5.55 -4.69
N ASN A 92 10.45 6.83 -5.11
CA ASN A 92 11.08 7.91 -4.34
C ASN A 92 10.49 8.02 -2.93
N ARG A 93 9.17 7.85 -2.80
CA ARG A 93 8.51 7.89 -1.50
C ARG A 93 8.96 6.74 -0.61
N PHE A 94 9.08 5.54 -1.14
CA PHE A 94 9.54 4.40 -0.35
C PHE A 94 11.00 4.54 0.08
N TYR A 95 11.90 4.87 -0.84
CA TYR A 95 13.33 4.94 -0.52
C TYR A 95 13.70 6.21 0.23
N THR A 96 13.37 7.39 -0.31
CA THR A 96 13.83 8.67 0.23
C THR A 96 13.00 9.12 1.44
N ASN A 97 11.67 9.02 1.35
CA ASN A 97 10.82 9.55 2.42
C ASN A 97 10.58 8.54 3.54
N CYS A 98 10.58 7.24 3.24
CA CYS A 98 10.30 6.20 4.23
C CYS A 98 11.57 5.46 4.68
N LEU A 99 12.19 4.62 3.86
CA LEU A 99 13.25 3.71 4.29
C LEU A 99 14.48 4.45 4.86
N LEU A 100 14.90 5.56 4.26
CA LEU A 100 16.00 6.37 4.77
C LEU A 100 15.71 6.92 6.18
N ASN A 101 14.50 7.43 6.39
CA ASN A 101 14.09 7.96 7.69
C ASN A 101 13.78 6.86 8.71
N ILE A 102 13.28 5.70 8.28
CA ILE A 102 13.14 4.51 9.13
C ILE A 102 14.51 4.06 9.65
N ARG A 103 15.53 4.03 8.79
CA ARG A 103 16.91 3.76 9.20
C ARG A 103 17.35 4.71 10.31
N ASN A 104 17.17 6.02 10.14
CA ASN A 104 17.50 7.02 11.16
C ASN A 104 16.73 6.79 12.48
N ILE A 105 15.43 6.45 12.42
CA ILE A 105 14.66 6.11 13.61
C ILE A 105 15.24 4.89 14.30
N LYS A 106 15.58 3.84 13.56
CA LYS A 106 16.15 2.59 14.12
C LYS A 106 17.46 2.85 14.83
N GLU A 107 18.41 3.52 14.18
CA GLU A 107 19.73 3.85 14.74
C GLU A 107 19.60 4.67 16.04
N LYS A 108 18.85 5.78 16.01
CA LYS A 108 18.61 6.61 17.19
C LYS A 108 17.83 5.90 18.29
N SER A 109 16.88 5.04 17.92
CA SER A 109 16.08 4.29 18.90
C SER A 109 16.89 3.23 19.63
N GLU A 110 17.84 2.58 18.97
CA GLU A 110 18.78 1.66 19.59
C GLU A 110 19.71 2.37 20.58
N GLU A 111 20.28 3.51 20.19
CA GLU A 111 21.15 4.34 21.05
C GLU A 111 20.41 4.85 22.30
N LEU A 112 19.16 5.25 22.15
CA LEU A 112 18.32 5.80 23.22
C LEU A 112 17.64 4.71 24.08
N GLY A 113 17.64 3.44 23.66
CA GLY A 113 16.83 2.40 24.28
C GLY A 113 15.31 2.62 24.06
N ALA A 114 14.93 3.31 22.97
CA ALA A 114 13.54 3.65 22.63
C ALA A 114 12.86 2.53 21.82
N PHE A 115 12.79 1.33 22.40
CA PHE A 115 12.41 0.10 21.69
C PHE A 115 11.00 0.10 21.13
N HIS A 116 10.09 0.90 21.68
CA HIS A 116 8.74 1.02 21.13
C HIS A 116 8.73 1.77 19.77
N TYR A 117 9.58 2.79 19.58
CA TYR A 117 9.81 3.41 18.27
C TYR A 117 10.51 2.46 17.31
N LEU A 118 11.51 1.72 17.80
CA LEU A 118 12.24 0.73 17.03
C LEU A 118 11.31 -0.36 16.46
N GLY A 119 10.45 -0.91 17.30
CA GLY A 119 9.49 -1.94 16.90
C GLY A 119 8.48 -1.44 15.86
N ALA A 120 7.89 -0.26 16.06
CA ALA A 120 6.98 0.35 15.10
C ALA A 120 7.68 0.66 13.77
N ALA A 121 8.92 1.14 13.80
CA ALA A 121 9.73 1.41 12.60
C ALA A 121 10.01 0.13 11.79
N LYS A 122 10.39 -0.98 12.46
CA LYS A 122 10.61 -2.29 11.81
C LYS A 122 9.33 -2.84 11.16
N ILE A 123 8.16 -2.64 11.79
CA ILE A 123 6.87 -3.04 11.22
C ILE A 123 6.58 -2.22 9.95
N MET A 124 6.78 -0.90 9.97
CA MET A 124 6.61 -0.07 8.76
C MET A 124 7.60 -0.46 7.66
N GLU A 125 8.88 -0.73 8.01
CA GLU A 125 9.89 -1.22 7.07
C GLU A 125 9.46 -2.52 6.37
N ALA A 126 8.98 -3.49 7.14
CA ALA A 126 8.48 -4.75 6.62
C ALA A 126 7.33 -4.56 5.62
N ILE A 127 6.38 -3.69 5.95
CA ILE A 127 5.23 -3.41 5.07
C ILE A 127 5.68 -2.75 3.77
N ILE A 128 6.61 -1.78 3.83
CA ILE A 128 7.13 -1.10 2.63
C ILE A 128 7.88 -2.09 1.72
N ILE A 129 8.75 -2.93 2.29
CA ILE A 129 9.52 -3.91 1.52
C ILE A 129 8.57 -4.91 0.87
N GLY A 130 7.64 -5.49 1.63
CA GLY A 130 6.68 -6.45 1.08
C GLY A 130 5.84 -5.85 -0.04
N TYR A 131 5.34 -4.63 0.14
CA TYR A 131 4.57 -3.93 -0.88
C TYR A 131 5.43 -3.59 -2.12
N ALA A 132 6.68 -3.16 -1.94
CA ALA A 132 7.59 -2.90 -3.05
C ALA A 132 7.90 -4.18 -3.85
N VAL A 133 8.10 -5.30 -3.16
CA VAL A 133 8.27 -6.62 -3.82
C VAL A 133 7.01 -7.00 -4.61
N ASP A 134 5.83 -6.74 -4.08
CA ASP A 134 4.56 -7.01 -4.77
C ASP A 134 4.39 -6.17 -6.05
N LEU A 135 4.99 -4.98 -6.11
CA LEU A 135 4.97 -4.14 -7.31
C LEU A 135 6.07 -4.50 -8.31
N TRP A 136 7.33 -4.67 -7.84
CA TRP A 136 8.51 -4.74 -8.72
C TRP A 136 9.27 -6.08 -8.71
N ASN A 137 8.95 -7.04 -7.84
CA ASN A 137 9.72 -8.26 -7.56
C ASN A 137 11.04 -7.93 -6.84
N ASP A 138 12.20 -8.13 -7.47
CA ASP A 138 13.50 -7.81 -6.87
C ASP A 138 13.67 -6.30 -6.69
N ILE A 139 14.22 -5.88 -5.56
CA ILE A 139 14.46 -4.46 -5.24
C ILE A 139 15.78 -4.29 -4.49
N PRO A 140 16.46 -3.15 -4.59
CA PRO A 140 17.62 -2.87 -3.74
C PRO A 140 17.20 -2.73 -2.27
N TYR A 141 17.81 -3.49 -1.37
CA TYR A 141 17.53 -3.38 0.07
C TYR A 141 18.79 -3.53 0.93
N SER A 142 19.51 -4.64 0.81
CA SER A 142 20.66 -4.94 1.68
C SER A 142 21.81 -3.94 1.52
N GLU A 143 22.02 -3.43 0.33
CA GLU A 143 23.03 -2.42 -0.03
C GLU A 143 22.43 -1.02 -0.21
N ALA A 144 21.11 -0.87 -0.15
CA ALA A 144 20.45 0.40 -0.35
C ALA A 144 20.71 1.38 0.81
N LEU A 145 20.58 2.67 0.53
CA LEU A 145 20.70 3.78 1.49
C LEU A 145 22.14 4.05 1.99
N ASP A 146 23.13 3.42 1.42
CA ASP A 146 24.56 3.70 1.65
C ASP A 146 25.19 4.28 0.37
N LEU A 147 24.66 5.41 -0.08
CA LEU A 147 25.06 6.02 -1.35
C LEU A 147 26.50 6.53 -1.36
N GLU A 148 27.08 6.77 -0.19
CA GLU A 148 28.49 7.19 -0.07
C GLU A 148 29.45 6.05 -0.46
N ASN A 149 29.16 4.83 -0.01
CA ASN A 149 29.99 3.67 -0.26
C ASN A 149 29.47 2.82 -1.42
N ILE A 150 28.16 2.73 -1.61
CA ILE A 150 27.50 1.89 -2.62
C ILE A 150 26.51 2.72 -3.45
N PRO A 151 27.01 3.52 -4.41
CA PRO A 151 26.13 4.38 -5.23
C PRO A 151 25.24 3.61 -6.20
N GLN A 152 25.56 2.36 -6.52
CA GLN A 152 24.79 1.47 -7.39
C GLN A 152 24.53 0.14 -6.66
N PRO A 153 23.53 0.09 -5.77
CA PRO A 153 23.21 -1.09 -4.98
C PRO A 153 22.68 -2.23 -5.85
N ARG A 154 23.00 -3.47 -5.50
CA ARG A 154 22.42 -4.66 -6.13
C ARG A 154 20.96 -4.82 -5.76
N PHE A 155 20.23 -5.49 -6.63
CA PHE A 155 18.85 -5.90 -6.39
C PHE A 155 18.84 -7.23 -5.62
N ASP A 156 18.17 -7.26 -4.49
CA ASP A 156 18.00 -8.46 -3.69
C ASP A 156 16.86 -9.32 -4.24
N ASP A 157 17.01 -10.63 -4.11
CA ASP A 157 16.00 -11.61 -4.53
C ASP A 157 14.68 -11.46 -3.74
N ALA A 158 13.57 -11.40 -4.45
CA ALA A 158 12.25 -11.16 -3.89
C ALA A 158 11.81 -12.21 -2.85
N ALA A 159 12.18 -13.49 -3.04
CA ALA A 159 11.83 -14.54 -2.08
C ALA A 159 12.63 -14.40 -0.78
N ILE A 160 13.89 -13.96 -0.87
CA ILE A 160 14.72 -13.64 0.32
C ILE A 160 14.14 -12.42 1.04
N LEU A 161 13.73 -11.39 0.30
CA LEU A 161 13.09 -10.21 0.88
C LEU A 161 11.78 -10.55 1.61
N TYR A 162 10.97 -11.47 1.08
CA TYR A 162 9.76 -11.92 1.78
C TYR A 162 10.06 -12.68 3.09
N GLN A 163 11.18 -13.40 3.16
CA GLN A 163 11.65 -13.97 4.43
C GLN A 163 12.11 -12.85 5.40
N ARG A 164 12.80 -11.83 4.87
CA ARG A 164 13.20 -10.66 5.67
C ARG A 164 11.99 -9.89 6.21
N VAL A 165 10.91 -9.75 5.42
CA VAL A 165 9.65 -9.16 5.86
C VAL A 165 9.10 -9.88 7.09
N GLN A 166 9.01 -11.21 7.07
CA GLN A 166 8.56 -12.00 8.24
C GLN A 166 9.47 -11.78 9.46
N THR A 167 10.79 -11.79 9.23
CA THR A 167 11.78 -11.55 10.30
C THR A 167 11.63 -10.15 10.91
N LEU A 168 11.45 -9.11 10.09
CA LEU A 168 11.26 -7.73 10.56
C LEU A 168 9.99 -7.58 11.40
N LEU A 169 8.90 -8.26 11.01
CA LEU A 169 7.66 -8.28 11.78
C LEU A 169 7.86 -8.96 13.15
N ASP A 170 8.59 -10.07 13.19
CA ASP A 170 8.93 -10.75 14.46
C ASP A 170 9.86 -9.91 15.35
N GLU A 171 10.90 -9.31 14.77
CA GLU A 171 11.77 -8.37 15.47
C GLU A 171 10.99 -7.16 16.00
N GLY A 172 10.07 -6.60 15.21
CA GLY A 172 9.21 -5.49 15.62
C GLY A 172 8.31 -5.85 16.81
N ILE A 173 7.70 -7.04 16.80
CA ILE A 173 6.92 -7.57 17.93
C ILE A 173 7.81 -7.73 19.16
N ALA A 174 9.01 -8.28 19.00
CA ALA A 174 9.96 -8.48 20.09
C ALA A 174 10.35 -7.15 20.73
N ASP A 175 10.69 -6.13 19.93
CA ASP A 175 11.06 -4.80 20.42
C ASP A 175 9.88 -4.09 21.11
N LEU A 176 8.67 -4.20 20.59
CA LEU A 176 7.47 -3.66 21.24
C LEU A 176 7.21 -4.29 22.64
N ASN A 177 7.68 -5.50 22.88
CA ASN A 177 7.55 -6.17 24.16
C ASN A 177 8.69 -5.88 25.16
N ARG A 178 9.69 -5.10 24.75
CA ARG A 178 10.79 -4.68 25.65
C ARG A 178 10.39 -3.48 26.50
N GLU A 179 11.05 -3.30 27.64
CA GLU A 179 11.03 -2.04 28.36
C GLU A 179 11.66 -0.94 27.51
N SER A 180 11.04 0.20 27.40
CA SER A 180 11.45 1.29 26.51
C SER A 180 11.63 2.60 27.28
N SER A 181 12.74 3.30 27.00
CA SER A 181 13.07 4.60 27.62
C SER A 181 12.00 5.67 27.35
N THR A 182 11.43 5.64 26.13
CA THR A 182 10.35 6.50 25.67
C THR A 182 9.44 5.73 24.71
N SER A 183 8.23 6.23 24.48
CA SER A 183 7.24 5.61 23.60
C SER A 183 6.58 6.68 22.74
N PRO A 184 6.02 6.32 21.58
CA PRO A 184 5.13 7.21 20.84
C PRO A 184 3.94 7.69 21.71
N SER A 185 3.23 8.69 21.22
CA SER A 185 2.03 9.24 21.87
C SER A 185 1.14 9.93 20.85
N THR A 186 0.99 11.24 20.91
CA THR A 186 0.24 12.04 19.93
C THR A 186 0.90 12.09 18.55
N ASN A 187 2.18 11.72 18.47
CA ASN A 187 2.97 11.64 17.24
C ASN A 187 2.87 10.27 16.53
N ASP A 188 2.15 9.30 17.08
CA ASP A 188 1.71 8.11 16.36
C ASP A 188 0.44 8.45 15.57
N LEU A 189 0.54 8.56 14.25
CA LEU A 189 -0.61 8.91 13.41
C LEU A 189 -1.54 7.73 13.14
N ILE A 190 -1.11 6.49 13.44
CA ILE A 190 -1.89 5.25 13.21
C ILE A 190 -2.70 4.90 14.46
N TYR A 191 -2.04 4.80 15.61
CA TYR A 191 -2.66 4.40 16.88
C TYR A 191 -2.43 5.45 17.96
N ARG A 192 -2.78 6.68 17.65
CA ARG A 192 -2.56 7.86 18.48
C ARG A 192 -3.05 7.67 19.92
N ALA A 193 -2.25 8.12 20.88
CA ALA A 193 -2.64 8.21 22.27
C ALA A 193 -2.24 9.59 22.86
N ASN A 194 -2.95 10.04 23.89
CA ASN A 194 -2.71 11.36 24.49
C ASN A 194 -1.38 11.47 25.22
N ASN A 195 -0.80 10.35 25.65
CA ASN A 195 0.50 10.28 26.29
C ASN A 195 1.11 8.88 26.16
N GLU A 196 2.39 8.72 26.52
CA GLU A 196 3.13 7.47 26.43
C GLU A 196 2.53 6.33 27.26
N THR A 197 1.98 6.61 28.45
CA THR A 197 1.37 5.59 29.30
C THR A 197 0.16 4.97 28.61
N LEU A 198 -0.72 5.81 28.06
CA LEU A 198 -1.90 5.33 27.31
C LEU A 198 -1.49 4.64 26.01
N TRP A 199 -0.40 5.10 25.37
CA TRP A 199 0.11 4.44 24.18
C TRP A 199 0.60 3.02 24.50
N ARG A 200 1.37 2.85 25.57
CA ARG A 200 1.85 1.52 26.03
C ARG A 200 0.68 0.58 26.36
N GLN A 201 -0.39 1.10 26.92
CA GLN A 201 -1.56 0.31 27.31
C GLN A 201 -2.46 -0.07 26.12
N ASN A 202 -2.73 0.87 25.22
CA ASN A 202 -3.79 0.75 24.22
C ASN A 202 -3.25 0.63 22.78
N SER A 203 -2.19 1.36 22.43
CA SER A 203 -1.68 1.46 21.05
C SER A 203 -0.62 0.41 20.75
N ARG A 204 0.29 0.15 21.68
CA ARG A 204 1.31 -0.90 21.55
C ARG A 204 0.71 -2.28 21.23
N PRO A 205 -0.32 -2.78 21.93
CA PRO A 205 -0.96 -4.04 21.55
C PRO A 205 -1.51 -4.03 20.13
N LYS A 206 -2.05 -2.91 19.65
CA LYS A 206 -2.57 -2.79 18.28
C LYS A 206 -1.47 -2.82 17.23
N TRP A 207 -0.27 -2.28 17.52
CA TRP A 207 0.90 -2.45 16.66
C TRP A 207 1.34 -3.91 16.54
N ILE A 208 1.26 -4.68 17.64
CA ILE A 208 1.52 -6.13 17.63
C ILE A 208 0.46 -6.87 16.80
N MET A 209 -0.82 -6.52 16.98
CA MET A 209 -1.90 -7.06 16.14
C MET A 209 -1.68 -6.74 14.66
N LEU A 210 -1.25 -5.52 14.32
CA LEU A 210 -0.91 -5.14 12.95
C LEU A 210 0.22 -6.00 12.39
N ALA A 211 1.29 -6.22 13.16
CA ALA A 211 2.39 -7.06 12.74
C ALA A 211 1.94 -8.49 12.42
N ASN A 212 1.13 -9.11 13.30
CA ASN A 212 0.57 -10.43 13.06
C ASN A 212 -0.38 -10.46 11.85
N ALA A 213 -1.20 -9.43 11.67
CA ALA A 213 -2.08 -9.30 10.51
C ALA A 213 -1.29 -9.19 9.20
N MET A 214 -0.18 -8.45 9.20
CA MET A 214 0.72 -8.34 8.05
C MET A 214 1.48 -9.64 7.78
N LYS A 215 1.88 -10.38 8.82
CA LYS A 215 2.41 -11.74 8.65
C LYS A 215 1.40 -12.63 7.94
N ALA A 216 0.13 -12.59 8.36
CA ALA A 216 -0.94 -13.35 7.72
C ALA A 216 -1.12 -12.96 6.25
N ARG A 217 -1.15 -11.65 5.92
CA ARG A 217 -1.25 -11.17 4.53
C ARG A 217 -0.10 -11.70 3.66
N TYR A 218 1.16 -11.52 4.09
CA TYR A 218 2.32 -11.93 3.29
C TYR A 218 2.47 -13.46 3.20
N HIS A 219 2.05 -14.22 4.20
CA HIS A 219 1.94 -15.67 4.06
C HIS A 219 0.87 -16.04 3.01
N ASN A 220 -0.30 -15.38 3.03
CA ASN A 220 -1.37 -15.65 2.07
C ASN A 220 -0.97 -15.32 0.62
N HIS A 221 -0.06 -14.35 0.40
CA HIS A 221 0.49 -14.07 -0.94
C HIS A 221 1.22 -15.28 -1.55
N LEU A 222 1.80 -16.15 -0.73
CA LEU A 222 2.52 -17.34 -1.18
C LEU A 222 1.61 -18.50 -1.58
N SER A 223 0.32 -18.28 -1.72
CA SER A 223 -0.69 -19.31 -1.96
C SER A 223 -0.50 -20.15 -3.22
N LYS A 224 0.20 -19.64 -4.25
CA LYS A 224 0.58 -20.41 -5.45
C LYS A 224 1.87 -21.21 -5.24
N VAL A 225 2.82 -20.66 -4.47
CA VAL A 225 4.14 -21.27 -4.23
C VAL A 225 4.01 -22.47 -3.31
N ASP A 226 3.24 -22.33 -2.24
CA ASP A 226 2.95 -23.39 -1.27
C ASP A 226 1.50 -23.24 -0.76
N PRO A 227 0.52 -23.80 -1.46
CA PRO A 227 -0.90 -23.64 -1.13
C PRO A 227 -1.28 -24.04 0.30
N SER A 228 -0.76 -25.15 0.81
CA SER A 228 -1.11 -25.65 2.14
C SER A 228 -0.26 -25.04 3.25
N GLY A 229 1.04 -24.92 3.04
CA GLY A 229 1.96 -24.33 4.03
C GLY A 229 1.68 -22.85 4.23
N SER A 230 1.45 -22.10 3.13
CA SER A 230 1.08 -20.69 3.22
C SER A 230 -0.23 -20.47 3.98
N ALA A 231 -1.25 -21.30 3.71
CA ALA A 231 -2.54 -21.22 4.41
C ALA A 231 -2.40 -21.57 5.90
N ALA A 232 -1.63 -22.61 6.25
CA ALA A 232 -1.36 -22.95 7.64
C ALA A 232 -0.61 -21.83 8.37
N ALA A 233 0.41 -21.23 7.74
CA ALA A 233 1.17 -20.10 8.30
C ALA A 233 0.29 -18.85 8.46
N THR A 234 -0.60 -18.58 7.49
CA THR A 234 -1.59 -17.50 7.57
C THR A 234 -2.49 -17.65 8.79
N LEU A 235 -3.09 -18.85 8.98
CA LEU A 235 -3.95 -19.12 10.13
C LEU A 235 -3.20 -19.06 11.46
N ALA A 236 -1.95 -19.56 11.51
CA ALA A 236 -1.11 -19.47 12.69
C ALA A 236 -0.80 -18.01 13.08
N ALA A 237 -0.55 -17.13 12.09
CA ALA A 237 -0.34 -15.70 12.33
C ALA A 237 -1.62 -15.01 12.86
N ILE A 238 -2.79 -15.39 12.34
CA ILE A 238 -4.09 -14.89 12.85
C ILE A 238 -4.33 -15.35 14.28
N ASP A 239 -4.11 -16.63 14.57
CA ASP A 239 -4.32 -17.24 15.87
C ASP A 239 -3.32 -16.72 16.94
N ALA A 240 -2.18 -16.16 16.54
CA ALA A 240 -1.22 -15.47 17.40
C ALA A 240 -1.76 -14.15 17.98
N GLY A 241 -2.87 -13.62 17.47
CA GLY A 241 -3.55 -12.42 17.95
C GLY A 241 -3.48 -11.28 16.92
N THR A 242 -4.63 -11.05 16.29
CA THR A 242 -4.84 -9.99 15.30
C THR A 242 -6.04 -9.13 15.68
N PHE A 243 -6.55 -8.30 14.75
CA PHE A 243 -7.71 -7.45 14.99
C PHE A 243 -8.95 -8.27 15.40
N ALA A 244 -9.67 -7.81 16.42
CA ALA A 244 -10.93 -8.40 16.85
C ALA A 244 -12.16 -7.66 16.26
N SER A 245 -11.96 -6.43 15.77
CA SER A 245 -13.03 -5.60 15.23
C SER A 245 -12.48 -4.47 14.36
N ASN A 246 -13.38 -3.70 13.72
CA ASN A 246 -13.04 -2.46 13.02
C ASN A 246 -12.36 -1.40 13.90
N ALA A 247 -12.43 -1.49 15.22
CA ALA A 247 -11.77 -0.54 16.13
C ALA A 247 -10.27 -0.81 16.30
N ASP A 248 -9.76 -1.94 15.81
CA ASP A 248 -8.38 -2.37 16.01
C ASP A 248 -7.51 -2.18 14.77
N HIS A 249 -8.11 -2.11 13.58
CA HIS A 249 -7.32 -1.99 12.36
C HIS A 249 -6.64 -0.61 12.24
N PRO A 250 -5.46 -0.54 11.59
CA PRO A 250 -4.70 0.69 11.46
C PRO A 250 -5.35 1.63 10.45
N VAL A 251 -5.67 2.83 10.89
CA VAL A 251 -6.25 3.89 10.05
C VAL A 251 -5.57 5.20 10.36
N VAL A 252 -5.02 5.86 9.33
CA VAL A 252 -4.58 7.24 9.47
C VAL A 252 -5.76 8.17 9.19
N LEU A 253 -6.06 8.99 10.19
CA LEU A 253 -7.08 10.04 10.10
C LEU A 253 -6.43 11.32 9.58
N PHE A 254 -6.96 11.83 8.50
CA PHE A 254 -6.59 13.10 7.92
C PHE A 254 -7.50 14.23 8.42
N GLY A 255 -7.16 15.47 8.10
CA GLY A 255 -7.89 16.64 8.56
C GLY A 255 -7.88 17.79 7.53
N SER A 256 -8.39 18.95 7.95
CA SER A 256 -8.47 20.13 7.09
C SER A 256 -7.09 20.58 6.56
N GLU A 257 -6.04 20.45 7.39
CA GLU A 257 -4.68 20.87 7.05
C GLU A 257 -3.96 19.91 6.11
N PHE A 258 -4.23 18.61 6.24
CA PHE A 258 -3.57 17.55 5.51
C PHE A 258 -4.58 16.50 5.05
N ALA A 259 -4.91 16.50 3.77
CA ALA A 259 -5.93 15.64 3.18
C ALA A 259 -5.42 14.22 2.91
N GLY A 260 -6.32 13.24 2.94
CA GLY A 260 -6.05 11.88 2.51
C GLY A 260 -5.63 11.80 1.02
N PRO A 261 -4.85 10.77 0.61
CA PRO A 261 -4.20 10.73 -0.70
C PRO A 261 -5.18 10.73 -1.90
N TRP A 262 -6.38 10.22 -1.73
CA TRP A 262 -7.39 10.18 -2.79
C TRP A 262 -8.09 11.50 -3.02
N PHE A 263 -8.27 12.34 -1.97
CA PHE A 263 -8.97 13.61 -2.10
C PHE A 263 -8.30 14.57 -3.09
N PRO A 264 -7.00 14.92 -2.95
CA PRO A 264 -6.35 15.80 -3.90
C PRO A 264 -6.35 15.23 -5.33
N PHE A 265 -6.22 13.91 -5.48
CA PHE A 265 -6.29 13.27 -6.78
C PHE A 265 -7.66 13.47 -7.46
N PHE A 266 -8.76 13.26 -6.74
CA PHE A 266 -10.10 13.42 -7.28
C PHE A 266 -10.53 14.88 -7.44
N GLN A 267 -10.00 15.80 -6.61
CA GLN A 267 -10.36 17.22 -6.66
C GLN A 267 -9.52 18.04 -7.66
N THR A 268 -8.41 17.51 -8.15
CA THR A 268 -7.60 18.23 -9.14
C THR A 268 -8.21 18.05 -10.53
N THR A 269 -8.07 19.10 -11.37
CA THR A 269 -8.47 19.03 -12.79
C THR A 269 -7.84 17.83 -13.49
N PHE A 270 -6.63 17.44 -13.08
CA PHE A 270 -5.92 16.27 -13.58
C PHE A 270 -6.67 14.97 -13.27
N GLY A 271 -7.02 14.72 -11.99
CA GLY A 271 -7.75 13.51 -11.59
C GLY A 271 -9.14 13.44 -12.21
N GLU A 272 -9.89 14.53 -12.21
CA GLU A 272 -11.23 14.61 -12.81
C GLU A 272 -11.24 14.33 -14.32
N ASN A 273 -10.18 14.74 -15.03
CA ASN A 273 -10.09 14.58 -16.48
C ASN A 273 -9.43 13.26 -16.89
N ASN A 274 -8.59 12.65 -16.05
CA ASN A 274 -7.78 11.50 -16.43
C ASN A 274 -8.41 10.16 -16.03
N VAL A 275 -9.31 10.14 -15.06
CA VAL A 275 -9.99 8.92 -14.59
C VAL A 275 -11.49 9.11 -14.46
N ALA A 276 -12.19 7.99 -14.51
CA ALA A 276 -13.63 7.90 -14.21
C ALA A 276 -13.89 6.60 -13.43
N ILE A 277 -15.04 6.52 -12.74
CA ILE A 277 -15.49 5.25 -12.16
C ILE A 277 -15.84 4.28 -13.29
N SER A 278 -15.36 3.05 -13.18
CA SER A 278 -15.59 2.01 -14.18
C SER A 278 -17.06 1.58 -14.23
N GLN A 279 -17.58 1.40 -15.44
CA GLN A 279 -18.93 0.83 -15.62
C GLN A 279 -19.03 -0.57 -15.03
N ARG A 280 -17.99 -1.39 -15.19
CA ARG A 280 -17.97 -2.74 -14.62
C ARG A 280 -18.14 -2.76 -13.10
N PHE A 281 -17.49 -1.82 -12.39
CA PHE A 281 -17.66 -1.74 -10.94
C PHE A 281 -19.07 -1.28 -10.55
N ILE A 282 -19.66 -0.35 -11.32
CA ILE A 282 -21.06 0.03 -11.15
C ILE A 282 -21.97 -1.19 -11.34
N ASP A 283 -21.79 -1.95 -12.42
CA ASP A 283 -22.62 -3.12 -12.74
C ASP A 283 -22.51 -4.21 -11.66
N LEU A 284 -21.34 -4.35 -11.03
CA LEU A 284 -21.15 -5.28 -9.91
C LEU A 284 -22.00 -4.91 -8.68
N LEU A 285 -22.25 -3.62 -8.45
CA LEU A 285 -22.97 -3.12 -7.27
C LEU A 285 -24.46 -2.86 -7.52
N ARG A 286 -24.86 -2.67 -8.79
CA ARG A 286 -26.25 -2.40 -9.16
C ARG A 286 -27.07 -3.70 -9.15
N ASP A 287 -28.33 -3.60 -8.69
CA ASP A 287 -29.25 -4.72 -8.61
C ASP A 287 -28.66 -5.96 -7.88
N ARG A 288 -27.69 -5.73 -6.99
CA ARG A 288 -26.90 -6.82 -6.39
C ARG A 288 -27.72 -7.66 -5.40
N VAL A 289 -28.53 -7.03 -4.58
CA VAL A 289 -29.38 -7.75 -3.60
C VAL A 289 -30.55 -8.40 -4.33
N GLU A 290 -31.28 -7.63 -5.11
CA GLU A 290 -32.33 -8.06 -6.03
C GLU A 290 -32.58 -6.96 -7.07
N VAL A 291 -33.40 -7.22 -8.07
CA VAL A 291 -33.71 -6.23 -9.09
C VAL A 291 -34.28 -4.96 -8.45
N GLY A 292 -33.61 -3.83 -8.65
CA GLY A 292 -33.94 -2.54 -8.06
C GLY A 292 -33.35 -2.31 -6.66
N VAL A 293 -32.59 -3.24 -6.11
CA VAL A 293 -31.92 -3.11 -4.80
C VAL A 293 -30.41 -3.30 -4.95
N ASP A 294 -29.70 -2.19 -4.88
CA ASP A 294 -28.24 -2.12 -5.06
C ASP A 294 -27.48 -2.61 -3.81
N ASP A 295 -26.16 -2.79 -3.97
CA ASP A 295 -25.24 -2.94 -2.84
C ASP A 295 -25.31 -1.68 -1.95
N PRO A 296 -25.48 -1.82 -0.63
CA PRO A 296 -25.59 -0.67 0.28
C PRO A 296 -24.36 0.25 0.25
N ARG A 297 -23.18 -0.25 -0.15
CA ARG A 297 -21.93 0.50 -0.24
C ARG A 297 -21.85 1.40 -1.48
N LEU A 298 -22.72 1.19 -2.49
CA LEU A 298 -22.69 1.94 -3.76
C LEU A 298 -22.71 3.45 -3.56
N VAL A 299 -23.62 3.96 -2.74
CA VAL A 299 -23.81 5.41 -2.50
C VAL A 299 -22.63 6.04 -1.73
N PHE A 300 -21.79 5.24 -1.09
CA PHE A 300 -20.58 5.68 -0.41
C PHE A 300 -19.38 5.68 -1.37
N PHE A 301 -19.31 4.73 -2.30
CA PHE A 301 -18.25 4.64 -3.28
C PHE A 301 -18.44 5.61 -4.45
N VAL A 302 -19.69 5.90 -4.80
CA VAL A 302 -20.04 6.60 -6.03
C VAL A 302 -21.15 7.63 -5.78
N THR A 303 -20.94 8.85 -6.26
CA THR A 303 -21.95 9.89 -6.32
C THR A 303 -22.67 9.81 -7.68
N PRO A 304 -24.00 9.63 -7.71
CA PRO A 304 -24.75 9.56 -8.96
C PRO A 304 -24.65 10.88 -9.73
N SER A 305 -24.84 10.79 -11.06
CA SER A 305 -24.92 11.96 -11.92
C SER A 305 -26.15 12.82 -11.63
N THR A 306 -26.21 14.01 -12.23
CA THR A 306 -27.41 14.85 -12.22
C THR A 306 -28.59 14.06 -12.81
N GLY A 307 -29.62 13.87 -12.00
CA GLY A 307 -30.78 13.01 -12.35
C GLY A 307 -30.77 11.64 -11.68
N GLY A 308 -29.80 11.36 -10.79
CA GLY A 308 -29.78 10.13 -9.98
C GLY A 308 -29.34 8.87 -10.72
N LEU A 309 -28.72 9.01 -11.89
CA LEU A 309 -28.28 7.88 -12.70
C LEU A 309 -26.89 7.41 -12.27
N TYR A 310 -26.70 6.09 -12.25
CA TYR A 310 -25.40 5.44 -12.05
C TYR A 310 -24.85 4.99 -13.41
N LEU A 311 -24.14 5.90 -14.09
CA LEU A 311 -23.47 5.66 -15.35
C LEU A 311 -21.97 5.71 -15.15
N GLY A 312 -21.30 4.56 -15.24
CA GLY A 312 -19.84 4.45 -15.20
C GLY A 312 -19.23 4.71 -16.59
N THR A 313 -17.92 4.54 -16.69
CA THR A 313 -17.17 4.68 -17.93
C THR A 313 -16.70 3.30 -18.37
N PRO A 314 -17.05 2.83 -19.59
CA PRO A 314 -16.60 1.55 -20.10
C PRO A 314 -15.07 1.45 -20.14
N ASN A 315 -14.54 0.27 -19.89
CA ASN A 315 -13.11 0.00 -20.00
C ASN A 315 -12.60 0.29 -21.44
N GLY A 316 -11.44 0.92 -21.58
CA GLY A 316 -10.86 1.32 -22.86
C GLY A 316 -11.41 2.63 -23.45
N SER A 317 -12.32 3.33 -22.76
CA SER A 317 -12.82 4.62 -23.21
C SER A 317 -11.72 5.69 -23.18
N ALA A 318 -11.70 6.54 -24.21
CA ALA A 318 -10.78 7.68 -24.29
C ALA A 318 -11.37 8.98 -23.73
N SER A 319 -12.55 8.94 -23.17
CA SER A 319 -13.23 10.08 -22.55
C SER A 319 -14.32 9.61 -21.58
N ARG A 320 -14.64 10.46 -20.63
CA ARG A 320 -15.77 10.26 -19.72
C ARG A 320 -17.08 10.56 -20.48
N PRO A 321 -18.07 9.65 -20.49
CA PRO A 321 -19.39 9.96 -21.03
C PRO A 321 -20.05 11.12 -20.28
N THR A 322 -20.85 11.95 -20.98
CA THR A 322 -21.65 12.99 -20.35
C THR A 322 -22.64 12.36 -19.36
N GLY A 323 -22.69 12.89 -18.14
CA GLY A 323 -23.54 12.35 -17.08
C GLY A 323 -22.96 11.15 -16.35
N SER A 324 -21.67 10.86 -16.50
CA SER A 324 -20.97 9.86 -15.68
C SER A 324 -20.97 10.25 -14.21
N VAL A 325 -20.94 9.24 -13.35
CA VAL A 325 -20.84 9.37 -11.90
C VAL A 325 -19.48 9.93 -11.46
N PHE A 326 -19.45 10.45 -10.23
CA PHE A 326 -18.24 10.91 -9.55
C PHE A 326 -17.86 9.98 -8.41
N PRO A 327 -16.60 10.00 -7.93
CA PRO A 327 -16.22 9.31 -6.70
C PRO A 327 -17.07 9.75 -5.52
N GLY A 328 -17.53 8.80 -4.75
CA GLY A 328 -18.37 9.02 -3.58
C GLY A 328 -17.58 9.47 -2.33
N PRO A 329 -18.28 9.79 -1.24
CA PRO A 329 -17.67 10.41 -0.06
C PRO A 329 -16.71 9.49 0.70
N TYR A 330 -16.71 8.19 0.49
CA TYR A 330 -15.92 7.23 1.25
C TYR A 330 -14.40 7.54 1.20
N LEU A 331 -13.87 7.86 0.02
CA LEU A 331 -12.46 8.26 -0.14
C LEU A 331 -12.30 9.67 -0.75
N ASN A 332 -13.37 10.28 -1.24
CA ASN A 332 -13.36 11.62 -1.82
C ASN A 332 -13.75 12.69 -0.80
N SER A 333 -13.18 12.62 0.40
CA SER A 333 -13.25 13.69 1.39
C SER A 333 -11.86 13.97 1.94
N ARG A 334 -11.61 15.21 2.39
CA ARG A 334 -10.30 15.56 2.98
C ARG A 334 -9.96 14.69 4.19
N GLU A 335 -10.97 14.31 4.93
CA GLU A 335 -10.88 13.59 6.20
C GLU A 335 -11.09 12.08 6.03
N ALA A 336 -11.13 11.59 4.77
CA ALA A 336 -11.34 10.17 4.51
C ALA A 336 -10.29 9.32 5.22
N PRO A 337 -10.71 8.36 6.05
CA PRO A 337 -9.80 7.47 6.73
C PRO A 337 -9.06 6.60 5.71
N THR A 338 -7.74 6.52 5.81
CA THR A 338 -6.93 5.74 4.88
C THR A 338 -6.42 4.49 5.57
N PRO A 339 -6.92 3.30 5.20
CA PRO A 339 -6.53 2.05 5.83
C PRO A 339 -5.17 1.56 5.32
N ILE A 340 -4.45 0.83 6.17
CA ILE A 340 -3.26 0.06 5.83
C ILE A 340 -3.63 -1.41 5.58
N LEU A 341 -4.43 -1.97 6.45
CA LEU A 341 -5.06 -3.28 6.38
C LEU A 341 -6.35 -3.25 7.20
N ASN A 342 -7.48 -3.63 6.61
CA ASN A 342 -8.77 -3.61 7.27
C ASN A 342 -9.04 -4.90 8.06
N PHE A 343 -9.87 -4.82 9.09
CA PHE A 343 -10.38 -6.01 9.78
C PHE A 343 -11.20 -6.91 8.84
N SER A 344 -12.02 -6.32 7.98
CA SER A 344 -12.76 -7.07 6.95
C SER A 344 -11.83 -7.81 5.99
N GLU A 345 -10.77 -7.16 5.49
CA GLU A 345 -9.76 -7.81 4.65
C GLU A 345 -9.09 -8.98 5.36
N LEU A 346 -8.69 -8.79 6.62
CA LEU A 346 -8.06 -9.85 7.42
C LEU A 346 -8.99 -11.06 7.56
N LYS A 347 -10.29 -10.83 7.74
CA LYS A 347 -11.29 -11.90 7.82
C LYS A 347 -11.51 -12.60 6.48
N PHE A 348 -11.42 -11.90 5.35
CA PHE A 348 -11.39 -12.55 4.02
C PHE A 348 -10.11 -13.38 3.82
N ILE A 349 -8.95 -12.91 4.30
CA ILE A 349 -7.70 -13.69 4.30
C ILE A 349 -7.87 -14.97 5.14
N GLU A 350 -8.48 -14.88 6.31
CA GLU A 350 -8.79 -16.04 7.16
C GLU A 350 -9.72 -17.02 6.44
N ALA A 351 -10.78 -16.51 5.82
CA ALA A 351 -11.74 -17.33 5.09
C ALA A 351 -11.07 -18.12 3.94
N GLU A 352 -10.23 -17.45 3.18
CA GLU A 352 -9.48 -18.06 2.08
C GLU A 352 -8.50 -19.12 2.58
N ALA A 353 -7.68 -18.80 3.58
CA ALA A 353 -6.71 -19.73 4.14
C ALA A 353 -7.39 -20.95 4.77
N ALA A 354 -8.48 -20.75 5.52
CA ALA A 354 -9.26 -21.83 6.11
C ALA A 354 -9.87 -22.76 5.04
N LEU A 355 -10.39 -22.17 3.95
CA LEU A 355 -10.94 -22.94 2.84
C LEU A 355 -9.86 -23.83 2.18
N ARG A 356 -8.64 -23.31 1.99
CA ARG A 356 -7.52 -24.06 1.38
C ARG A 356 -7.05 -25.24 2.21
N VAL A 357 -7.15 -25.17 3.53
CA VAL A 357 -6.81 -26.30 4.42
C VAL A 357 -8.03 -27.15 4.80
N GLY A 358 -9.17 -26.99 4.11
CA GLY A 358 -10.36 -27.79 4.32
C GLY A 358 -11.18 -27.46 5.58
N GLN A 359 -10.91 -26.34 6.25
CA GLN A 359 -11.68 -25.86 7.40
C GLN A 359 -12.89 -25.02 6.94
N ALA A 360 -13.80 -25.64 6.17
CA ALA A 360 -14.90 -24.94 5.52
C ALA A 360 -15.85 -24.21 6.49
N ALA A 361 -16.06 -24.71 7.71
CA ALA A 361 -16.86 -24.03 8.72
C ALA A 361 -16.20 -22.71 9.18
N ARG A 362 -14.89 -22.73 9.46
CA ARG A 362 -14.10 -21.52 9.79
C ARG A 362 -14.09 -20.55 8.61
N ALA A 363 -13.96 -21.05 7.39
CA ALA A 363 -13.99 -20.24 6.18
C ALA A 363 -15.31 -19.47 6.03
N ALA A 364 -16.44 -20.15 6.24
CA ALA A 364 -17.77 -19.54 6.18
C ALA A 364 -17.98 -18.49 7.29
N GLU A 365 -17.62 -18.80 8.52
CA GLU A 365 -17.71 -17.88 9.65
C GLU A 365 -16.86 -16.61 9.43
N ALA A 366 -15.61 -16.78 8.98
CA ALA A 366 -14.72 -15.67 8.70
C ALA A 366 -15.24 -14.80 7.55
N HIS A 367 -15.73 -15.39 6.48
CA HIS A 367 -16.37 -14.69 5.36
C HIS A 367 -17.59 -13.88 5.82
N ASN A 368 -18.50 -14.47 6.56
CA ASN A 368 -19.70 -13.80 7.06
C ASN A 368 -19.34 -12.60 7.97
N THR A 369 -18.35 -12.79 8.82
CA THR A 369 -17.80 -11.72 9.66
C THR A 369 -17.19 -10.60 8.80
N ALA A 370 -16.47 -10.95 7.75
CA ALA A 370 -15.85 -9.99 6.84
C ALA A 370 -16.89 -9.13 6.12
N VAL A 371 -17.95 -9.73 5.60
CA VAL A 371 -19.07 -9.01 4.92
C VAL A 371 -19.73 -8.03 5.89
N ALA A 372 -20.07 -8.47 7.10
CA ALA A 372 -20.68 -7.60 8.11
C ALA A 372 -19.74 -6.45 8.52
N ALA A 373 -18.44 -6.74 8.70
CA ALA A 373 -17.43 -5.75 9.05
C ALA A 373 -17.21 -4.72 7.92
N SER A 374 -17.24 -5.16 6.65
CA SER A 374 -17.15 -4.31 5.47
C SER A 374 -18.32 -3.32 5.39
N LEU A 375 -19.55 -3.81 5.54
CA LEU A 375 -20.75 -2.96 5.58
C LEU A 375 -20.63 -1.92 6.70
N GLN A 376 -20.39 -2.36 7.93
CA GLN A 376 -20.27 -1.46 9.08
C GLN A 376 -19.17 -0.42 8.89
N ARG A 377 -18.01 -0.78 8.32
CA ARG A 377 -16.88 0.13 8.08
C ARG A 377 -17.21 1.19 7.03
N ILE A 378 -17.85 0.80 5.95
CA ILE A 378 -18.07 1.67 4.79
C ILE A 378 -19.34 2.51 4.97
N THR A 379 -20.43 1.92 5.45
CA THR A 379 -21.74 2.57 5.54
C THR A 379 -22.07 3.11 6.94
N GLY A 380 -21.34 2.65 7.97
CA GLY A 380 -21.68 2.92 9.37
C GLY A 380 -22.87 2.12 9.90
N ALA A 381 -23.44 1.21 9.10
CA ALA A 381 -24.64 0.45 9.44
C ALA A 381 -24.55 -1.03 9.02
N SER A 382 -25.43 -1.84 9.55
CA SER A 382 -25.71 -3.20 9.09
C SER A 382 -26.85 -3.17 8.07
N ASP A 383 -26.81 -4.07 7.10
CA ASP A 383 -27.92 -4.34 6.18
C ASP A 383 -28.26 -5.84 6.23
N GLU A 384 -29.40 -6.15 6.84
CA GLU A 384 -29.81 -7.54 7.06
C GLU A 384 -30.13 -8.28 5.76
N ASN A 385 -30.68 -7.61 4.75
CA ASN A 385 -30.99 -8.22 3.47
C ASN A 385 -29.70 -8.58 2.71
N TYR A 386 -28.72 -7.68 2.74
CA TYR A 386 -27.40 -7.94 2.17
C TYR A 386 -26.68 -9.09 2.91
N ILE A 387 -26.67 -9.06 4.24
CA ILE A 387 -26.06 -10.10 5.07
C ILE A 387 -26.75 -11.45 4.82
N ALA A 388 -28.06 -11.50 4.76
CA ALA A 388 -28.78 -12.75 4.46
C ALA A 388 -28.39 -13.36 3.11
N ARG A 389 -28.01 -12.54 2.14
CA ARG A 389 -27.65 -12.99 0.80
C ARG A 389 -26.16 -13.31 0.65
N TYR A 390 -25.26 -12.49 1.20
CA TYR A 390 -23.82 -12.58 0.98
C TYR A 390 -22.99 -12.84 2.24
N GLY A 391 -23.54 -12.65 3.43
CA GLY A 391 -22.88 -12.81 4.73
C GLY A 391 -23.49 -13.94 5.57
N SER A 392 -24.12 -14.95 4.95
CA SER A 392 -24.72 -16.11 5.63
C SER A 392 -24.29 -17.44 5.01
N GLU A 393 -23.07 -17.52 4.50
CA GLU A 393 -22.50 -18.73 3.95
C GLU A 393 -22.30 -19.80 5.02
N THR A 394 -22.39 -21.08 4.58
CA THR A 394 -22.18 -22.27 5.40
C THR A 394 -20.96 -23.05 4.93
N ALA A 395 -20.52 -24.04 5.68
CA ALA A 395 -19.44 -24.94 5.25
C ALA A 395 -19.72 -25.66 3.91
N GLY A 396 -20.99 -25.81 3.55
CA GLY A 396 -21.39 -26.46 2.29
C GLY A 396 -21.56 -25.50 1.12
N SER A 397 -21.62 -24.18 1.36
CA SER A 397 -21.91 -23.19 0.31
C SER A 397 -20.78 -22.19 0.05
N ILE A 398 -19.80 -22.08 0.96
CA ILE A 398 -18.66 -21.16 0.80
C ILE A 398 -17.74 -21.62 -0.34
N THR A 399 -17.35 -20.70 -1.22
CA THR A 399 -16.40 -20.94 -2.30
C THR A 399 -15.35 -19.82 -2.36
N LEU A 400 -14.24 -20.08 -3.06
CA LEU A 400 -13.21 -19.06 -3.26
C LEU A 400 -13.74 -17.87 -4.05
N GLU A 401 -14.58 -18.09 -5.04
CA GLU A 401 -15.18 -17.05 -5.87
C GLU A 401 -16.01 -16.07 -5.01
N LYS A 402 -16.83 -16.58 -4.10
CA LYS A 402 -17.64 -15.77 -3.19
C LYS A 402 -16.76 -14.92 -2.25
N ILE A 403 -15.70 -15.54 -1.71
CA ILE A 403 -14.74 -14.83 -0.85
C ILE A 403 -14.08 -13.70 -1.63
N MET A 404 -13.58 -13.98 -2.84
CA MET A 404 -12.82 -13.02 -3.64
C MET A 404 -13.69 -11.92 -4.22
N GLU A 405 -14.96 -12.18 -4.53
CA GLU A 405 -15.90 -11.17 -5.02
C GLU A 405 -16.23 -10.15 -3.92
N GLU A 406 -16.59 -10.61 -2.72
CA GLU A 406 -16.85 -9.71 -1.59
C GLU A 406 -15.57 -8.98 -1.13
N LYS A 407 -14.43 -9.66 -1.13
CA LYS A 407 -13.13 -9.03 -0.84
C LYS A 407 -12.78 -7.95 -1.87
N HIS A 408 -13.08 -8.16 -3.16
CA HIS A 408 -12.87 -7.16 -4.19
C HIS A 408 -13.71 -5.90 -3.93
N ILE A 409 -14.98 -6.02 -3.57
CA ILE A 409 -15.82 -4.87 -3.23
C ILE A 409 -15.29 -4.15 -1.97
N ASP A 410 -14.87 -4.90 -0.95
CA ASP A 410 -14.29 -4.38 0.30
C ASP A 410 -13.01 -3.57 0.05
N LEU A 411 -12.17 -4.02 -0.90
CA LEU A 411 -10.89 -3.42 -1.27
C LEU A 411 -11.01 -2.31 -2.32
N PHE A 412 -12.16 -1.65 -2.45
CA PHE A 412 -12.32 -0.54 -3.39
C PHE A 412 -11.16 0.46 -3.30
N LEU A 413 -10.47 0.69 -4.42
CA LEU A 413 -9.31 1.57 -4.58
C LEU A 413 -8.06 1.17 -3.76
N GLN A 414 -7.98 -0.05 -3.25
CA GLN A 414 -6.81 -0.55 -2.52
C GLN A 414 -5.93 -1.44 -3.40
N PRO A 415 -4.60 -1.27 -3.36
CA PRO A 415 -3.67 -2.04 -4.20
C PRO A 415 -3.69 -3.54 -3.97
N GLU A 416 -4.05 -3.97 -2.76
CA GLU A 416 -4.14 -5.39 -2.40
C GLU A 416 -5.08 -6.18 -3.32
N ALA A 417 -6.12 -5.53 -3.86
CA ALA A 417 -7.01 -6.15 -4.83
C ALA A 417 -6.26 -6.68 -6.07
N TRP A 418 -5.21 -5.98 -6.54
CA TRP A 418 -4.39 -6.43 -7.66
C TRP A 418 -3.49 -7.61 -7.28
N THR A 419 -2.96 -7.63 -6.08
CA THR A 419 -2.21 -8.77 -5.53
C THR A 419 -3.10 -10.01 -5.45
N ASP A 420 -4.29 -9.87 -4.89
CA ASP A 420 -5.29 -10.93 -4.81
C ASP A 420 -5.67 -11.50 -6.19
N TRP A 421 -5.92 -10.61 -7.13
CA TRP A 421 -6.27 -11.00 -8.50
C TRP A 421 -5.14 -11.78 -9.18
N ARG A 422 -3.87 -11.33 -9.05
CA ARG A 422 -2.70 -12.03 -9.63
C ARG A 422 -2.52 -13.42 -9.02
N ARG A 423 -2.58 -13.55 -7.70
CA ARG A 423 -2.37 -14.83 -7.01
C ARG A 423 -3.52 -15.82 -7.16
N THR A 424 -4.72 -15.39 -7.53
CA THR A 424 -5.86 -16.28 -7.83
C THR A 424 -5.92 -16.72 -9.30
N THR A 425 -5.08 -16.18 -10.17
CA THR A 425 -4.89 -16.74 -11.52
C THR A 425 -4.34 -18.17 -11.39
N PRO A 426 -4.91 -19.17 -12.10
CA PRO A 426 -4.46 -20.55 -11.99
C PRO A 426 -2.96 -20.73 -12.25
N VAL A 427 -2.32 -21.65 -11.53
CA VAL A 427 -0.90 -21.98 -11.72
C VAL A 427 -0.68 -22.45 -13.15
N GLY A 428 0.37 -21.95 -13.80
CA GLY A 428 0.72 -22.28 -15.18
C GLY A 428 -0.21 -21.71 -16.26
N ALA A 429 -1.24 -20.93 -15.87
CA ALA A 429 -2.08 -20.25 -16.84
C ALA A 429 -1.30 -19.20 -17.63
N SER A 430 -1.71 -18.93 -18.88
CA SER A 430 -1.18 -17.83 -19.65
C SER A 430 -1.55 -16.47 -19.03
N ASN A 431 -0.83 -15.41 -19.41
CA ASN A 431 -1.15 -14.07 -18.91
C ASN A 431 -2.49 -13.51 -19.41
N THR A 432 -3.14 -14.17 -20.37
CA THR A 432 -4.48 -13.82 -20.87
C THR A 432 -5.61 -14.38 -20.01
N VAL A 433 -5.31 -15.25 -19.04
CA VAL A 433 -6.29 -15.82 -18.11
C VAL A 433 -6.47 -14.88 -16.93
N SER A 434 -7.72 -14.53 -16.62
CA SER A 434 -8.09 -13.67 -15.49
C SER A 434 -7.96 -14.42 -14.16
N GLY A 435 -7.58 -13.65 -13.11
CA GLY A 435 -7.77 -14.07 -11.72
C GLY A 435 -9.20 -13.80 -11.22
N LEU A 436 -9.41 -13.87 -9.91
CA LEU A 436 -10.71 -13.63 -9.28
C LEU A 436 -10.74 -12.23 -8.61
N PRO A 437 -11.83 -11.50 -8.77
CA PRO A 437 -12.97 -11.78 -9.65
C PRO A 437 -12.56 -11.70 -11.12
N PHE A 438 -13.31 -12.32 -12.00
CA PHE A 438 -13.04 -12.25 -13.43
C PHE A 438 -13.08 -10.81 -13.93
N LEU A 439 -12.01 -10.37 -14.61
CA LEU A 439 -11.89 -9.06 -15.26
C LEU A 439 -11.78 -9.22 -16.77
N GLU A 440 -12.37 -8.28 -17.49
CA GLU A 440 -12.26 -8.23 -18.95
C GLU A 440 -10.97 -7.53 -19.38
N VAL A 441 -10.38 -8.01 -20.44
CA VAL A 441 -9.24 -7.35 -21.08
C VAL A 441 -9.68 -5.99 -21.62
N SER A 442 -8.88 -4.95 -21.40
CA SER A 442 -9.14 -3.65 -22.05
C SER A 442 -9.20 -3.80 -23.57
N PRO A 443 -10.25 -3.33 -24.24
CA PRO A 443 -10.36 -3.44 -25.70
C PRO A 443 -9.29 -2.64 -26.45
N THR A 444 -8.63 -1.69 -25.77
CA THR A 444 -7.56 -0.85 -26.32
C THR A 444 -6.17 -1.29 -25.85
N ASN A 445 -6.04 -2.49 -25.26
CA ASN A 445 -4.78 -2.99 -24.75
C ASN A 445 -3.70 -3.13 -25.83
N THR A 446 -2.44 -2.89 -25.45
CA THR A 446 -1.27 -3.00 -26.33
C THR A 446 -0.53 -4.35 -26.21
N THR A 447 -1.05 -5.27 -25.39
CA THR A 447 -0.39 -6.51 -24.97
C THR A 447 -1.00 -7.78 -25.56
N GLN A 448 -1.85 -7.65 -26.59
CA GLN A 448 -2.55 -8.78 -27.23
C GLN A 448 -3.37 -9.60 -26.23
N GLY A 449 -4.00 -8.94 -25.26
CA GLY A 449 -4.84 -9.56 -24.27
C GLY A 449 -4.12 -10.05 -23.02
N ALA A 450 -2.82 -9.90 -22.92
CA ALA A 450 -2.10 -10.24 -21.69
C ALA A 450 -2.23 -9.10 -20.64
N PHE A 451 -2.54 -9.48 -19.41
CA PHE A 451 -2.67 -8.55 -18.28
C PHE A 451 -1.30 -8.22 -17.67
N PRO A 452 -1.07 -6.97 -17.23
CA PRO A 452 0.10 -6.60 -16.45
C PRO A 452 0.23 -7.41 -15.14
N ARG A 453 1.46 -7.84 -14.85
CA ARG A 453 1.79 -8.69 -13.70
C ARG A 453 2.75 -8.03 -12.71
N ARG A 454 3.40 -6.94 -13.12
CA ARG A 454 4.31 -6.17 -12.28
C ARG A 454 4.43 -4.74 -12.82
N PHE A 455 4.97 -3.85 -12.02
CA PHE A 455 5.48 -2.59 -12.49
C PHE A 455 6.86 -2.77 -13.10
N ILE A 456 7.20 -1.95 -14.09
CA ILE A 456 8.57 -1.81 -14.58
C ILE A 456 9.34 -0.89 -13.63
N TYR A 457 10.66 -1.06 -13.60
CA TYR A 457 11.50 -0.23 -12.72
C TYR A 457 11.48 1.24 -13.14
N PRO A 458 11.55 2.17 -12.17
CA PRO A 458 11.48 3.58 -12.42
C PRO A 458 12.69 4.09 -13.22
N ASN A 459 12.51 5.18 -13.94
CA ASN A 459 13.54 5.80 -14.78
C ASN A 459 14.80 6.14 -13.96
N ARG A 460 14.65 6.51 -12.70
CA ARG A 460 15.77 6.80 -11.81
C ARG A 460 16.73 5.62 -11.65
N GLU A 461 16.21 4.41 -11.49
CA GLU A 461 17.02 3.19 -11.41
C GLU A 461 17.65 2.87 -12.77
N VAL A 462 16.88 2.96 -13.85
CA VAL A 462 17.36 2.71 -15.21
C VAL A 462 18.55 3.62 -15.56
N VAL A 463 18.53 4.88 -15.12
CA VAL A 463 19.60 5.86 -15.40
C VAL A 463 20.76 5.75 -14.40
N ASN A 464 20.46 5.69 -13.10
CA ASN A 464 21.50 5.83 -12.07
C ASN A 464 22.10 4.50 -11.63
N ASN A 465 21.40 3.37 -11.79
CA ASN A 465 21.80 2.03 -11.40
C ASN A 465 21.73 1.03 -12.57
N SER A 466 22.00 1.50 -13.78
CA SER A 466 21.83 0.76 -15.04
C SER A 466 22.56 -0.59 -15.09
N VAL A 467 23.62 -0.76 -14.29
CA VAL A 467 24.43 -1.99 -14.21
C VAL A 467 23.66 -3.11 -13.50
N ASN A 468 22.84 -2.76 -12.52
CA ASN A 468 22.16 -3.72 -11.64
C ASN A 468 20.66 -3.83 -11.89
N VAL A 469 20.02 -2.82 -12.54
CA VAL A 469 18.58 -2.85 -12.76
C VAL A 469 18.20 -3.99 -13.72
N PRO A 470 17.30 -4.92 -13.33
CA PRO A 470 16.89 -5.99 -14.21
C PRO A 470 16.08 -5.47 -15.40
N ASN A 471 16.35 -6.01 -16.59
CA ASN A 471 15.54 -5.72 -17.78
C ASN A 471 14.26 -6.57 -17.73
N VAL A 472 13.11 -5.92 -17.54
CA VAL A 472 11.83 -6.59 -17.33
C VAL A 472 10.70 -5.96 -18.12
N SER A 473 9.67 -6.77 -18.39
CA SER A 473 8.40 -6.35 -18.96
C SER A 473 7.33 -6.27 -17.84
N ASN A 474 6.34 -5.41 -18.01
CA ASN A 474 5.14 -5.41 -17.15
C ASN A 474 4.32 -6.71 -17.22
N LEU A 475 4.61 -7.59 -18.18
CA LEU A 475 3.99 -8.91 -18.33
C LEU A 475 4.75 -10.01 -17.59
N ASP A 476 5.96 -9.75 -17.11
CA ASP A 476 6.74 -10.73 -16.37
C ASP A 476 6.11 -10.98 -15.00
N ARG A 477 5.98 -12.25 -14.64
CA ARG A 477 5.44 -12.63 -13.33
C ARG A 477 6.47 -12.42 -12.24
N ILE A 478 6.02 -11.95 -11.10
CA ILE A 478 6.84 -11.88 -9.89
C ILE A 478 6.93 -13.28 -9.25
N PHE A 479 7.83 -13.44 -8.26
CA PHE A 479 8.21 -14.76 -7.74
C PHE A 479 7.05 -15.60 -7.20
N TRP A 480 6.05 -14.99 -6.58
CA TRP A 480 4.90 -15.71 -6.04
C TRP A 480 3.71 -15.85 -7.03
N ASP A 481 3.74 -15.19 -8.17
CA ASP A 481 2.68 -15.25 -9.20
C ASP A 481 2.95 -16.31 -10.27
N ARG A 482 3.85 -17.24 -10.07
CA ARG A 482 4.27 -18.23 -11.06
C ARG A 482 3.45 -19.50 -11.01
#